data_62050d2258ddbe05c0830b6b9fefd2e2
#
_entry.id   62050d2258ddbe05c0830b6b9fefd2e2
#
_cell.length_a   1.000
_cell.length_b   1.000
_cell.length_c   1.000
_cell.angle_alpha   90.00
_cell.angle_beta   90.00
_cell.angle_gamma   90.00
#
_symmetry.space_group_name_H-M   'P 1'
#
loop_
_entity.id
_entity.type
_entity.pdbx_description
1 polymer ?
#
loop_
_entity_poly.entity_id
_entity_poly.type
_entity_poly.pdbx_seq_one_letter_code
_entity_poly.pdbx_strand_id
1 'polypeptide(L)'
;MPLWGNSTSDESRPKWLREDDKPANDLNNCFADERGWVIKHADGNEEVIVAIGGLAGAGTTNVGLGNATIVKVYFTSTGFSTSTYGTFVEVLYNEKVDVKNLAATLVVDGSVSGAGAFVGYAVTVNGDNKVGFAFTTTATAETLTIPGQTITGIITDTSTAVASDLVFTSVEVSGAGPTGPSGLSTTAAVS
;
A
#
# COMPACT_ATOMS: atom_id res chain seq x y z
N MET A 1 15.52 10.00 -23.62
CA MET A 1 15.74 9.16 -22.44
C MET A 1 14.39 8.68 -21.96
N PRO A 2 14.20 7.43 -21.65
CA PRO A 2 12.95 6.99 -21.05
C PRO A 2 12.82 7.70 -19.69
N LEU A 3 11.74 8.44 -19.51
CA LEU A 3 11.41 9.09 -18.24
C LEU A 3 10.81 8.03 -17.30
N TRP A 4 11.68 7.36 -16.58
CA TRP A 4 11.27 6.43 -15.54
C TRP A 4 10.62 7.24 -14.39
N GLY A 5 9.39 6.92 -14.05
CA GLY A 5 8.70 7.54 -12.94
C GLY A 5 8.13 8.94 -13.19
N ASN A 6 8.18 9.47 -14.38
CA ASN A 6 7.56 10.74 -14.74
C ASN A 6 6.48 10.54 -15.79
N SER A 7 5.47 9.79 -15.49
CA SER A 7 4.28 9.70 -16.33
C SER A 7 3.09 10.28 -15.57
N THR A 8 2.24 10.99 -16.29
CA THR A 8 0.94 11.44 -15.80
C THR A 8 -0.07 10.28 -15.69
N SER A 9 0.36 9.06 -16.00
CA SER A 9 -0.37 7.83 -15.76
C SER A 9 0.11 7.21 -14.45
N ASP A 10 -0.76 6.49 -13.77
CA ASP A 10 -0.59 5.93 -12.41
C ASP A 10 0.57 4.93 -12.21
N GLU A 11 1.40 4.72 -13.24
CA GLU A 11 2.55 3.83 -13.19
C GLU A 11 3.87 4.59 -13.09
N SER A 12 4.26 4.93 -11.89
CA SER A 12 5.59 5.51 -11.61
C SER A 12 6.70 4.46 -11.51
N ARG A 13 6.39 3.18 -11.63
CA ARG A 13 7.30 2.04 -11.49
C ARG A 13 7.78 1.49 -12.83
N PRO A 14 8.85 0.70 -12.88
CA PRO A 14 9.34 0.08 -14.12
C PRO A 14 8.26 -0.75 -14.81
N LYS A 15 7.87 -0.36 -16.03
CA LYS A 15 6.76 -0.98 -16.79
C LYS A 15 7.01 -2.39 -17.30
N TRP A 16 8.25 -2.85 -17.29
CA TRP A 16 8.62 -4.20 -17.70
C TRP A 16 8.46 -5.25 -16.58
N LEU A 17 8.19 -4.80 -15.36
CA LEU A 17 7.73 -5.68 -14.28
C LEU A 17 6.24 -5.96 -14.51
N ARG A 18 5.92 -7.17 -14.91
CA ARG A 18 4.54 -7.59 -15.11
C ARG A 18 3.91 -7.98 -13.79
N GLU A 19 2.64 -7.62 -13.62
CA GLU A 19 1.85 -8.01 -12.45
C GLU A 19 1.64 -9.54 -12.34
N ASP A 20 1.71 -10.26 -13.46
CA ASP A 20 1.48 -11.69 -13.59
C ASP A 20 2.77 -12.54 -13.66
N ASP A 21 3.94 -11.90 -13.74
CA ASP A 21 5.21 -12.62 -13.70
C ASP A 21 5.56 -12.99 -12.27
N LYS A 22 5.58 -14.24 -11.99
CA LYS A 22 6.12 -14.98 -10.81
C LYS A 22 6.30 -14.16 -9.51
N PRO A 23 6.03 -14.71 -8.35
CA PRO A 23 6.10 -14.00 -7.05
C PRO A 23 7.41 -13.24 -6.77
N ALA A 24 8.49 -13.62 -7.45
CA ALA A 24 9.80 -12.97 -7.33
C ALA A 24 9.89 -11.60 -8.03
N ASN A 25 9.03 -11.32 -9.02
CA ASN A 25 9.07 -10.10 -9.83
C ASN A 25 7.75 -9.33 -9.78
N ASP A 26 6.99 -9.50 -8.71
CA ASP A 26 5.73 -8.81 -8.53
C ASP A 26 5.95 -7.30 -8.37
N LEU A 27 5.31 -6.52 -9.23
CA LEU A 27 5.32 -5.06 -9.18
C LEU A 27 4.88 -4.51 -7.82
N ASN A 28 4.06 -5.25 -7.08
CA ASN A 28 3.62 -4.85 -5.74
C ASN A 28 4.74 -4.94 -4.68
N ASN A 29 5.81 -5.64 -4.97
CA ASN A 29 6.99 -5.71 -4.11
C ASN A 29 8.10 -4.73 -4.56
N CYS A 30 7.81 -3.89 -5.57
CA CYS A 30 8.74 -2.92 -6.11
C CYS A 30 8.45 -1.53 -5.51
N PHE A 31 9.48 -0.91 -4.98
CA PHE A 31 9.44 0.44 -4.42
C PHE A 31 10.73 1.19 -4.72
N ALA A 32 10.71 2.52 -4.57
CA ALA A 32 11.88 3.36 -4.72
C ALA A 32 12.56 3.58 -3.37
N ASP A 33 13.88 3.64 -3.38
CA ASP A 33 14.69 4.13 -2.27
C ASP A 33 15.88 4.97 -2.81
N GLU A 34 16.79 5.35 -1.94
CA GLU A 34 17.97 6.15 -2.30
C GLU A 34 18.92 5.45 -3.29
N ARG A 35 18.83 4.13 -3.44
CA ARG A 35 19.61 3.32 -4.39
C ARG A 35 18.98 3.28 -5.79
N GLY A 36 17.66 3.51 -5.88
CA GLY A 36 16.87 3.41 -7.10
C GLY A 36 15.60 2.58 -6.92
N TRP A 37 15.19 1.87 -7.95
CA TRP A 37 14.09 0.92 -7.88
C TRP A 37 14.56 -0.40 -7.29
N VAL A 38 13.89 -0.82 -6.26
CA VAL A 38 14.22 -2.01 -5.46
C VAL A 38 13.02 -2.95 -5.43
N ILE A 39 13.28 -4.24 -5.57
CA ILE A 39 12.30 -5.28 -5.33
C ILE A 39 12.62 -6.01 -4.02
N LYS A 40 11.59 -6.27 -3.22
CA LYS A 40 11.69 -7.05 -1.99
C LYS A 40 11.17 -8.46 -2.25
N HIS A 41 12.03 -9.43 -2.09
CA HIS A 41 11.70 -10.85 -2.23
C HIS A 41 10.95 -11.40 -1.01
N ALA A 42 10.30 -12.55 -1.19
CA ALA A 42 9.53 -13.20 -0.13
C ALA A 42 10.37 -13.59 1.11
N ASP A 43 11.67 -13.78 0.95
CA ASP A 43 12.63 -14.04 2.00
C ASP A 43 13.09 -12.79 2.77
N GLY A 44 12.58 -11.62 2.36
CA GLY A 44 12.91 -10.31 2.94
C GLY A 44 14.14 -9.63 2.34
N ASN A 45 14.87 -10.30 1.44
CA ASN A 45 16.00 -9.70 0.75
C ASN A 45 15.54 -8.63 -0.25
N GLU A 46 16.33 -7.56 -0.38
CA GLU A 46 16.09 -6.46 -1.31
C GLU A 46 17.11 -6.51 -2.45
N GLU A 47 16.64 -6.41 -3.67
CA GLU A 47 17.46 -6.37 -4.88
C GLU A 47 17.24 -5.06 -5.64
N VAL A 48 18.32 -4.37 -6.01
CA VAL A 48 18.24 -3.16 -6.82
C VAL A 48 18.10 -3.55 -8.29
N ILE A 49 16.91 -3.33 -8.84
CA ILE A 49 16.60 -3.67 -10.24
C ILE A 49 16.99 -2.56 -11.22
N VAL A 50 16.93 -1.30 -10.77
CA VAL A 50 17.39 -0.14 -11.54
C VAL A 50 18.08 0.82 -10.58
N ALA A 51 19.40 0.98 -10.72
CA ALA A 51 20.16 1.90 -9.90
C ALA A 51 19.99 3.35 -10.39
N ILE A 52 19.37 4.18 -9.55
CA ILE A 52 19.20 5.63 -9.78
C ILE A 52 19.50 6.30 -8.45
N GLY A 53 20.73 6.81 -8.30
CA GLY A 53 21.14 7.44 -7.06
C GLY A 53 20.26 8.62 -6.69
N GLY A 54 19.73 8.61 -5.47
CA GLY A 54 18.86 9.65 -4.95
C GLY A 54 17.44 9.67 -5.50
N LEU A 55 16.94 8.57 -6.05
CA LEU A 55 15.58 8.49 -6.60
C LEU A 55 14.52 8.77 -5.54
N ALA A 56 14.66 8.20 -4.36
CA ALA A 56 13.81 8.48 -3.23
C ALA A 56 14.67 8.98 -2.08
N GLY A 57 14.41 10.17 -1.62
CA GLY A 57 14.82 10.65 -0.33
C GLY A 57 16.08 11.42 -0.17
N ALA A 58 16.83 11.71 -1.14
CA ALA A 58 18.02 12.52 -0.92
C ALA A 58 17.83 14.01 -1.22
N GLY A 59 16.71 14.45 -1.12
CA GLY A 59 16.02 15.68 -1.00
C GLY A 59 16.70 17.01 -1.15
N THR A 60 17.72 17.30 -1.80
CA THR A 60 18.12 18.72 -1.97
C THR A 60 18.11 19.21 -3.40
N THR A 61 17.87 18.35 -4.36
CA THR A 61 17.80 18.77 -5.76
C THR A 61 16.88 17.86 -6.55
N ASN A 62 15.63 18.22 -6.69
CA ASN A 62 14.68 17.86 -7.78
C ASN A 62 14.81 16.50 -8.51
N VAL A 63 15.38 15.49 -7.91
CA VAL A 63 15.60 14.18 -8.54
C VAL A 63 14.83 13.07 -7.83
N GLY A 64 14.21 13.35 -6.69
CA GLY A 64 13.39 12.39 -5.95
C GLY A 64 11.98 12.27 -6.52
N LEU A 65 11.28 11.22 -6.16
CA LEU A 65 9.86 11.04 -6.48
C LEU A 65 8.96 12.03 -5.72
N GLY A 66 9.52 12.80 -4.81
CA GLY A 66 8.78 13.70 -3.93
C GLY A 66 8.33 13.00 -2.66
N ASN A 67 7.06 13.09 -2.32
CA ASN A 67 6.48 12.42 -1.18
C ASN A 67 6.02 11.02 -1.58
N ALA A 68 6.08 10.07 -0.66
CA ALA A 68 5.54 8.74 -0.89
C ALA A 68 4.06 8.82 -1.27
N THR A 69 3.69 8.17 -2.37
CA THR A 69 2.33 8.14 -2.91
C THR A 69 1.69 6.77 -2.76
N ILE A 70 0.37 6.75 -2.55
CA ILE A 70 -0.38 5.50 -2.48
C ILE A 70 -0.45 4.90 -3.89
N VAL A 71 -0.08 3.63 -3.98
CA VAL A 71 -0.14 2.84 -5.22
C VAL A 71 -1.38 1.96 -5.23
N LYS A 72 -1.69 1.35 -4.09
CA LYS A 72 -2.77 0.39 -3.98
C LYS A 72 -3.26 0.25 -2.54
N VAL A 73 -4.56 -0.03 -2.39
CA VAL A 73 -5.18 -0.38 -1.10
C VAL A 73 -5.98 -1.66 -1.30
N TYR A 74 -5.77 -2.65 -0.44
CA TYR A 74 -6.37 -3.97 -0.60
C TYR A 74 -6.55 -4.71 0.72
N PHE A 75 -7.42 -5.72 0.71
CA PHE A 75 -7.52 -6.69 1.81
C PHE A 75 -6.40 -7.73 1.73
N THR A 76 -5.86 -8.10 2.88
CA THR A 76 -4.80 -9.14 3.00
C THR A 76 -5.31 -10.55 2.68
N SER A 77 -6.63 -10.75 2.70
CA SER A 77 -7.31 -12.00 2.38
C SER A 77 -8.68 -11.73 1.76
N THR A 78 -9.22 -12.70 1.06
CA THR A 78 -10.60 -12.67 0.55
C THR A 78 -11.63 -13.14 1.57
N GLY A 79 -11.21 -13.67 2.71
CA GLY A 79 -12.09 -14.12 3.77
C GLY A 79 -11.47 -14.00 5.15
N PHE A 80 -12.27 -13.61 6.12
CA PHE A 80 -11.90 -13.47 7.53
C PHE A 80 -12.94 -14.16 8.41
N SER A 81 -12.50 -14.63 9.58
CA SER A 81 -13.42 -15.17 10.59
C SER A 81 -14.14 -14.06 11.33
N THR A 82 -15.34 -14.35 11.81
CA THR A 82 -16.13 -13.46 12.66
C THR A 82 -15.41 -13.20 14.00
N SER A 83 -15.66 -12.02 14.57
CA SER A 83 -15.14 -11.60 15.88
C SER A 83 -13.61 -11.74 16.03
N THR A 84 -12.88 -11.58 14.94
CA THR A 84 -11.41 -11.71 14.92
C THR A 84 -10.76 -10.34 14.78
N TYR A 85 -9.74 -10.09 15.61
CA TYR A 85 -8.87 -8.93 15.47
C TYR A 85 -7.64 -9.29 14.61
N GLY A 86 -7.28 -8.41 13.68
CA GLY A 86 -6.08 -8.61 12.85
C GLY A 86 -5.83 -7.47 11.89
N THR A 87 -4.70 -7.55 11.20
CA THR A 87 -4.36 -6.63 10.10
C THR A 87 -5.03 -7.13 8.82
N PHE A 88 -6.11 -6.48 8.43
CA PHE A 88 -6.94 -6.94 7.33
C PHE A 88 -6.83 -6.08 6.08
N VAL A 89 -6.38 -4.83 6.20
CA VAL A 89 -6.16 -3.93 5.06
C VAL A 89 -4.70 -3.52 5.01
N GLU A 90 -4.14 -3.50 3.82
CA GLU A 90 -2.81 -2.94 3.56
C GLU A 90 -2.89 -1.80 2.56
N VAL A 91 -2.12 -0.75 2.83
CA VAL A 91 -1.87 0.37 1.93
C VAL A 91 -0.43 0.27 1.44
N LEU A 92 -0.27 0.15 0.13
CA LEU A 92 1.01 0.03 -0.54
C LEU A 92 1.43 1.41 -1.06
N TYR A 93 2.64 1.82 -0.73
CA TYR A 93 3.29 3.04 -1.20
C TYR A 93 4.38 2.73 -2.24
N ASN A 94 4.71 3.72 -3.05
CA ASN A 94 5.83 3.64 -4.00
C ASN A 94 7.21 3.82 -3.36
N GLU A 95 7.26 4.27 -2.10
CA GLU A 95 8.47 4.52 -1.31
C GLU A 95 8.29 4.02 0.13
N LYS A 96 9.38 3.97 0.90
CA LYS A 96 9.34 3.60 2.31
C LYS A 96 8.70 4.70 3.15
N VAL A 97 7.82 4.32 4.05
CA VAL A 97 7.09 5.24 4.94
C VAL A 97 7.25 4.85 6.41
N ASP A 98 7.04 5.82 7.27
CA ASP A 98 6.98 5.66 8.71
C ASP A 98 5.59 6.06 9.22
N VAL A 99 5.01 5.22 10.08
CA VAL A 99 3.79 5.54 10.82
C VAL A 99 4.16 5.88 12.25
N LYS A 100 3.97 7.13 12.61
CA LYS A 100 4.24 7.60 13.98
C LYS A 100 2.96 7.57 14.82
N ASN A 101 3.09 7.03 16.03
CA ASN A 101 2.08 7.10 17.09
C ASN A 101 0.75 6.35 16.86
N LEU A 102 0.70 5.34 15.99
CA LEU A 102 -0.52 4.53 15.73
C LEU A 102 -1.79 5.35 15.47
N ALA A 103 -1.63 6.61 15.07
CA ALA A 103 -2.73 7.57 14.95
C ALA A 103 -3.37 7.58 13.56
N ALA A 104 -2.82 6.84 12.60
CA ALA A 104 -3.43 6.78 11.29
C ALA A 104 -4.58 5.77 11.27
N THR A 105 -5.72 6.18 10.73
CA THR A 105 -6.92 5.35 10.63
C THR A 105 -7.51 5.40 9.23
N LEU A 106 -8.13 4.31 8.82
CA LEU A 106 -9.01 4.24 7.67
C LEU A 106 -10.32 3.55 8.05
N VAL A 107 -11.35 3.71 7.24
CA VAL A 107 -12.65 3.08 7.45
C VAL A 107 -12.90 1.97 6.44
N VAL A 108 -13.65 0.97 6.85
CA VAL A 108 -14.13 -0.13 6.01
C VAL A 108 -15.63 -0.24 6.16
N ASP A 109 -16.31 -0.40 5.05
CA ASP A 109 -17.77 -0.55 5.01
C ASP A 109 -18.14 -2.03 5.15
N GLY A 110 -19.22 -2.29 5.87
CA GLY A 110 -19.83 -3.61 5.97
C GLY A 110 -21.19 -3.64 5.27
N SER A 111 -21.50 -4.71 4.55
CA SER A 111 -22.78 -4.85 3.84
C SER A 111 -23.99 -4.96 4.79
N VAL A 112 -23.77 -5.36 6.02
CA VAL A 112 -24.78 -5.46 7.09
C VAL A 112 -24.57 -4.36 8.12
N SER A 113 -23.34 -4.14 8.56
CA SER A 113 -22.97 -3.16 9.58
C SER A 113 -23.03 -1.71 9.09
N GLY A 114 -22.97 -1.50 7.77
CA GLY A 114 -23.13 -0.18 7.16
C GLY A 114 -21.82 0.52 6.80
N ALA A 115 -21.94 1.74 6.28
CA ALA A 115 -20.82 2.56 5.86
C ALA A 115 -19.97 3.01 7.06
N GLY A 116 -18.64 2.87 6.94
CA GLY A 116 -17.68 3.26 7.97
C GLY A 116 -17.78 2.47 9.28
N ALA A 117 -18.40 1.28 9.25
CA ALA A 117 -18.66 0.49 10.43
C ALA A 117 -17.39 0.01 11.15
N PHE A 118 -16.30 -0.17 10.40
CA PHE A 118 -15.03 -0.64 10.94
C PHE A 118 -13.98 0.46 10.81
N VAL A 119 -13.32 0.78 11.91
CA VAL A 119 -12.19 1.70 11.94
C VAL A 119 -10.92 0.89 12.09
N GLY A 120 -10.12 0.85 11.04
CA GLY A 120 -8.80 0.24 11.04
C GLY A 120 -7.75 1.20 11.58
N TYR A 121 -6.94 0.75 12.52
CA TYR A 121 -5.83 1.49 13.08
C TYR A 121 -4.52 1.00 12.47
N ALA A 122 -3.67 1.93 12.05
CA ALA A 122 -2.39 1.59 11.48
C ALA A 122 -1.52 0.82 12.48
N VAL A 123 -0.91 -0.24 12.02
CA VAL A 123 0.15 -0.93 12.74
C VAL A 123 1.44 -0.12 12.56
N THR A 124 2.25 -0.02 13.60
CA THR A 124 3.54 0.70 13.54
C THR A 124 4.40 0.14 12.43
N VAL A 125 4.82 1.01 11.52
CA VAL A 125 5.71 0.69 10.42
C VAL A 125 6.85 1.70 10.44
N ASN A 126 8.06 1.21 10.28
CA ASN A 126 9.25 2.04 10.16
C ASN A 126 10.07 1.54 8.97
N GLY A 127 10.15 2.35 7.92
CA GLY A 127 10.95 2.04 6.76
C GLY A 127 10.45 0.86 5.93
N ASP A 128 9.14 0.66 5.85
CA ASP A 128 8.50 -0.28 4.91
C ASP A 128 7.61 0.51 3.93
N ASN A 129 7.38 -0.03 2.75
CA ASN A 129 6.47 0.54 1.77
C ASN A 129 5.03 0.07 1.94
N LYS A 130 4.72 -0.71 2.97
CA LYS A 130 3.38 -1.20 3.30
C LYS A 130 2.97 -0.79 4.70
N VAL A 131 1.74 -0.28 4.81
CA VAL A 131 1.12 0.06 6.09
C VAL A 131 -0.10 -0.83 6.28
N GLY A 132 -0.06 -1.68 7.30
CA GLY A 132 -1.19 -2.51 7.70
C GLY A 132 -2.16 -1.76 8.59
N PHE A 133 -3.47 -2.00 8.41
CA PHE A 133 -4.53 -1.47 9.27
C PHE A 133 -5.29 -2.62 9.93
N ALA A 134 -5.32 -2.58 11.25
CA ALA A 134 -5.94 -3.61 12.07
C ALA A 134 -7.27 -3.15 12.66
N PHE A 135 -8.25 -4.04 12.62
CA PHE A 135 -9.56 -3.85 13.27
C PHE A 135 -10.13 -5.19 13.74
N THR A 136 -11.30 -5.15 14.37
CA THR A 136 -12.03 -6.37 14.75
C THR A 136 -13.20 -6.55 13.79
N THR A 137 -13.31 -7.74 13.21
CA THR A 137 -14.48 -8.11 12.39
C THR A 137 -15.73 -8.28 13.25
N THR A 138 -16.91 -8.10 12.65
CA THR A 138 -18.19 -8.32 13.30
C THR A 138 -18.41 -9.78 13.70
N ALA A 139 -19.38 -10.00 14.59
CA ALA A 139 -19.90 -11.34 14.90
C ALA A 139 -20.87 -11.88 13.83
N THR A 140 -21.26 -11.04 12.87
CA THR A 140 -22.20 -11.38 11.80
C THR A 140 -21.47 -11.57 10.49
N ALA A 141 -21.83 -12.59 9.74
CA ALA A 141 -21.30 -12.81 8.39
C ALA A 141 -21.71 -11.67 7.46
N GLU A 142 -20.74 -11.05 6.79
CA GLU A 142 -20.97 -9.94 5.87
C GLU A 142 -19.85 -9.78 4.84
N THR A 143 -20.07 -8.92 3.84
CA THR A 143 -19.04 -8.52 2.89
C THR A 143 -18.47 -7.17 3.31
N LEU A 144 -17.15 -7.10 3.39
CA LEU A 144 -16.41 -5.87 3.66
C LEU A 144 -15.99 -5.22 2.33
N THR A 145 -15.99 -3.89 2.29
CA THR A 145 -15.54 -3.09 1.14
C THR A 145 -14.73 -1.89 1.62
N ILE A 146 -13.67 -1.56 0.91
CA ILE A 146 -12.85 -0.38 1.19
C ILE A 146 -13.36 0.77 0.30
N PRO A 147 -13.98 1.82 0.85
CA PRO A 147 -14.37 3.00 0.07
C PRO A 147 -13.14 3.86 -0.25
N GLY A 148 -13.20 4.64 -1.34
CA GLY A 148 -12.24 5.71 -1.57
C GLY A 148 -12.36 6.77 -0.47
N GLN A 149 -11.24 7.14 0.16
CA GLN A 149 -11.24 8.00 1.34
C GLN A 149 -9.90 8.68 1.57
N THR A 150 -9.85 9.51 2.61
CA THR A 150 -8.62 10.06 3.17
C THR A 150 -8.27 9.30 4.45
N ILE A 151 -7.06 8.76 4.53
CA ILE A 151 -6.52 8.20 5.77
C ILE A 151 -6.36 9.35 6.77
N THR A 152 -6.91 9.20 7.95
CA THR A 152 -6.73 10.19 9.02
C THR A 152 -5.46 9.87 9.79
N GLY A 153 -4.64 10.88 10.08
CA GLY A 153 -3.41 10.72 10.86
C GLY A 153 -2.15 11.13 10.12
N ILE A 154 -1.01 10.61 10.56
CA ILE A 154 0.30 11.01 10.04
C ILE A 154 1.06 9.78 9.57
N ILE A 155 1.30 9.75 8.27
CA ILE A 155 2.24 8.84 7.62
C ILE A 155 3.28 9.74 6.93
N THR A 156 4.54 9.49 7.15
CA THR A 156 5.63 10.28 6.56
C THR A 156 6.52 9.40 5.72
N ASP A 157 7.04 9.97 4.66
CA ASP A 157 8.15 9.38 3.92
C ASP A 157 9.35 9.18 4.86
N THR A 158 9.95 7.99 4.84
CA THR A 158 11.06 7.63 5.74
C THR A 158 12.30 8.49 5.47
N SER A 159 12.54 8.85 4.23
CA SER A 159 13.75 9.51 3.78
C SER A 159 13.70 11.03 3.97
N THR A 160 12.56 11.64 3.69
CA THR A 160 12.37 13.09 3.74
C THR A 160 11.68 13.57 5.02
N ALA A 161 11.03 12.67 5.76
CA ALA A 161 10.15 12.94 6.88
C ALA A 161 8.97 13.90 6.53
N VAL A 162 8.68 14.07 5.25
CA VAL A 162 7.54 14.86 4.76
C VAL A 162 6.29 13.99 4.78
N ALA A 163 5.13 14.62 4.92
CA ALA A 163 3.85 13.92 4.89
C ALA A 163 3.67 13.17 3.56
N SER A 164 3.39 11.89 3.65
CA SER A 164 3.04 11.04 2.51
C SER A 164 1.63 11.35 2.03
N ASP A 165 1.28 10.85 0.84
CA ASP A 165 -0.10 10.90 0.36
C ASP A 165 -1.00 10.07 1.29
N LEU A 166 -2.14 10.61 1.62
CA LEU A 166 -3.15 9.98 2.49
C LEU A 166 -4.48 9.77 1.75
N VAL A 167 -4.62 10.27 0.51
CA VAL A 167 -5.86 10.21 -0.25
C VAL A 167 -5.79 9.10 -1.27
N PHE A 168 -6.76 8.23 -1.26
CA PHE A 168 -6.95 7.25 -2.32
C PHE A 168 -8.39 7.25 -2.82
N THR A 169 -8.53 7.00 -4.10
CA THR A 169 -9.80 6.94 -4.80
C THR A 169 -10.26 5.48 -4.94
N SER A 170 -11.45 5.30 -5.49
CA SER A 170 -11.92 3.95 -5.84
C SER A 170 -11.06 3.28 -6.92
N VAL A 171 -10.22 4.03 -7.65
CA VAL A 171 -9.33 3.47 -8.67
C VAL A 171 -8.17 2.71 -8.03
N GLU A 172 -7.53 3.25 -7.01
CA GLU A 172 -6.47 2.56 -6.27
C GLU A 172 -7.01 1.34 -5.50
N VAL A 173 -8.27 1.40 -5.06
CA VAL A 173 -8.96 0.26 -4.43
C VAL A 173 -9.45 -0.74 -5.47
N SER A 174 -10.10 -0.27 -6.55
CA SER A 174 -10.71 -1.10 -7.58
C SER A 174 -9.75 -1.57 -8.67
N GLY A 175 -8.55 -1.02 -8.68
CA GLY A 175 -7.50 -1.49 -9.60
C GLY A 175 -7.39 -2.99 -9.46
N ALA A 176 -7.62 -3.71 -10.56
CA ALA A 176 -7.47 -5.15 -10.58
C ALA A 176 -6.15 -5.48 -9.91
N GLY A 177 -6.23 -5.98 -8.70
CA GLY A 177 -5.06 -6.54 -8.04
C GLY A 177 -4.47 -7.53 -9.01
N PRO A 178 -3.17 -7.79 -8.95
CA PRO A 178 -2.62 -8.87 -9.72
C PRO A 178 -3.51 -10.09 -9.45
N THR A 179 -4.03 -10.67 -10.49
CA THR A 179 -4.77 -11.93 -10.44
C THR A 179 -3.81 -13.08 -10.12
N GLY A 180 -2.75 -12.76 -9.39
CA GLY A 180 -1.75 -13.69 -8.92
C GLY A 180 -2.19 -14.39 -7.64
N PRO A 181 -1.43 -15.40 -7.21
CA PRO A 181 -1.74 -16.21 -6.02
C PRO A 181 -1.76 -15.44 -4.69
N SER A 182 -1.37 -14.18 -4.68
CA SER A 182 -1.44 -13.30 -3.52
C SER A 182 -2.78 -12.59 -3.33
N GLY A 183 -3.71 -12.74 -4.28
CA GLY A 183 -5.11 -12.39 -4.12
C GLY A 183 -5.39 -11.02 -3.50
N LEU A 184 -4.78 -9.95 -4.02
CA LEU A 184 -5.16 -8.61 -3.60
C LEU A 184 -6.65 -8.39 -3.91
N SER A 185 -7.43 -8.13 -2.89
CA SER A 185 -8.88 -8.00 -3.03
C SER A 185 -9.34 -6.63 -2.54
N THR A 186 -10.35 -6.10 -3.22
CA THR A 186 -11.06 -4.88 -2.82
C THR A 186 -12.29 -5.20 -1.96
N THR A 187 -12.65 -6.47 -1.89
CA THR A 187 -13.73 -6.98 -1.04
C THR A 187 -13.26 -8.21 -0.28
N ALA A 188 -13.79 -8.41 0.92
CA ALA A 188 -13.55 -9.61 1.70
C ALA A 188 -14.84 -10.09 2.36
N ALA A 189 -14.99 -11.39 2.52
CA ALA A 189 -16.09 -11.99 3.24
C ALA A 189 -15.72 -12.20 4.72
N VAL A 190 -16.64 -11.94 5.62
CA VAL A 190 -16.58 -12.35 7.02
C VAL A 190 -17.51 -13.54 7.20
N SER A 191 -17.02 -14.66 7.68
CA SER A 191 -17.76 -15.91 7.85
C SER A 191 -17.38 -16.66 9.11
#